data_d04559e1cbc39694e4429595f698bdef
#
_entry.id   d04559e1cbc39694e4429595f698bdef
#
_cell.length_a   1.000
_cell.length_b   1.000
_cell.length_c   1.000
_cell.angle_alpha   90.00
_cell.angle_beta   90.00
_cell.angle_gamma   90.00
#
_symmetry.space_group_name_H-M   'P 1'
#
loop_
_entity.id
_entity.type
_entity.pdbx_description
1 polymer ?
#
loop_
_entity_poly.entity_id
_entity_poly.type
_entity_poly.pdbx_seq_one_letter_code
_entity_poly.pdbx_strand_id
1 'polypeptide(L)'
;MKRALHILVVVAAACLGMTACGDSSCYDNGNSLPLATFYLDGKQQTIPGLTIMGIGSPGDSLLANNASLGESYLPLRASVGSTSYLLSRRFTVDTVSTDIRDTLTFYYDAVPFFHSVECGTMFNFDIKEVVYTTHGIDSVIMLTTLITNSPTPALRVYFNDSNP
;
A
#
# COMPACT_ATOMS: atom_id res chain seq x y z
N MET A 1 24.79 13.18 56.44
CA MET A 1 25.28 12.27 55.38
C MET A 1 24.32 11.10 55.14
N LYS A 2 23.82 10.36 56.12
CA LYS A 2 22.89 9.23 55.91
C LYS A 2 21.56 9.60 55.24
N ARG A 3 20.96 10.76 55.56
CA ARG A 3 19.70 11.23 54.96
C ARG A 3 19.85 11.61 53.49
N ALA A 4 20.98 12.19 53.09
CA ALA A 4 21.28 12.53 51.69
C ALA A 4 21.44 11.27 50.82
N LEU A 5 22.07 10.22 51.39
CA LEU A 5 22.23 8.93 50.71
C LEU A 5 20.89 8.23 50.46
N HIS A 6 19.95 8.28 51.43
CA HIS A 6 18.61 7.70 51.23
C HIS A 6 17.80 8.42 50.15
N ILE A 7 17.88 9.76 50.08
CA ILE A 7 17.19 10.54 49.02
C ILE A 7 17.77 10.17 47.67
N LEU A 8 19.07 10.02 47.53
CA LEU A 8 19.73 9.69 46.29
C LEU A 8 19.36 8.28 45.77
N VAL A 9 19.23 7.31 46.70
CA VAL A 9 18.80 5.94 46.39
C VAL A 9 17.31 5.91 45.93
N VAL A 10 16.44 6.68 46.61
CA VAL A 10 15.01 6.75 46.21
C VAL A 10 14.84 7.41 44.85
N VAL A 11 15.58 8.48 44.54
CA VAL A 11 15.55 9.14 43.23
C VAL A 11 16.07 8.22 42.12
N ALA A 12 17.17 7.48 42.38
CA ALA A 12 17.71 6.52 41.43
C ALA A 12 16.74 5.36 41.16
N ALA A 13 16.04 4.85 42.19
CA ALA A 13 15.02 3.82 42.03
C ALA A 13 13.78 4.31 41.25
N ALA A 14 13.37 5.57 41.41
CA ALA A 14 12.28 6.17 40.68
C ALA A 14 12.61 6.38 39.18
N CYS A 15 13.88 6.68 38.86
CA CYS A 15 14.31 6.83 37.44
C CYS A 15 14.39 5.49 36.69
N LEU A 16 14.61 4.37 37.38
CA LEU A 16 14.67 3.03 36.77
C LEU A 16 13.28 2.45 36.42
N GLY A 17 12.21 3.01 36.97
CA GLY A 17 10.84 2.57 36.72
C GLY A 17 10.18 3.16 35.48
N MET A 18 10.78 4.10 34.72
CA MET A 18 10.17 4.82 33.62
C MET A 18 10.53 4.29 32.24
N THR A 19 11.18 3.15 32.10
CA THR A 19 11.53 2.56 30.78
C THR A 19 10.52 1.53 30.27
N ALA A 20 9.28 1.58 30.75
CA ALA A 20 8.20 0.76 30.21
C ALA A 20 7.38 1.52 29.16
N CYS A 21 8.03 2.09 28.13
CA CYS A 21 7.37 2.31 26.85
C CYS A 21 7.53 1.01 26.07
N GLY A 22 6.48 0.19 26.09
CA GLY A 22 6.43 -1.03 25.29
C GLY A 22 6.60 -0.69 23.82
N ASP A 23 7.46 -1.43 23.13
CA ASP A 23 7.51 -1.45 21.69
C ASP A 23 6.10 -1.74 21.16
N SER A 24 5.53 -0.75 20.48
CA SER A 24 4.25 -0.93 19.82
C SER A 24 4.46 -1.82 18.60
N SER A 25 4.26 -3.11 18.76
CA SER A 25 4.31 -4.14 17.72
C SER A 25 3.29 -3.90 16.56
N CYS A 26 2.56 -2.78 16.59
CA CYS A 26 1.68 -2.33 15.53
C CYS A 26 2.39 -1.78 14.30
N TYR A 27 3.70 -1.58 14.34
CA TYR A 27 4.46 -1.10 13.17
C TYR A 27 4.74 -2.18 12.14
N ASP A 28 4.66 -3.44 12.52
CA ASP A 28 4.91 -4.56 11.61
C ASP A 28 3.62 -5.03 10.93
N ASN A 29 3.38 -4.50 9.72
CA ASN A 29 2.50 -5.09 8.68
C ASN A 29 1.09 -5.54 9.11
N GLY A 30 0.45 -4.83 10.03
CA GLY A 30 -0.95 -5.10 10.36
C GLY A 30 -1.94 -4.75 9.25
N ASN A 31 -1.52 -3.97 8.24
CA ASN A 31 -2.37 -3.52 7.15
C ASN A 31 -2.49 -4.57 6.06
N SER A 32 -3.72 -4.93 5.72
CA SER A 32 -4.02 -5.77 4.56
C SER A 32 -3.94 -4.91 3.30
N LEU A 33 -2.87 -5.08 2.53
CA LEU A 33 -2.57 -4.31 1.33
C LEU A 33 -2.49 -5.23 0.12
N PRO A 34 -3.32 -5.05 -0.92
CA PRO A 34 -3.16 -5.80 -2.15
C PRO A 34 -1.83 -5.42 -2.82
N LEU A 35 -0.99 -6.42 -3.06
CA LEU A 35 0.24 -6.29 -3.82
C LEU A 35 -0.06 -6.51 -5.31
N ALA A 36 0.13 -5.48 -6.13
CA ALA A 36 0.04 -5.54 -7.57
C ALA A 36 1.43 -5.81 -8.17
N THR A 37 1.54 -6.81 -9.02
CA THR A 37 2.75 -7.08 -9.82
C THR A 37 2.51 -6.68 -11.27
N PHE A 38 3.54 -6.11 -11.91
CA PHE A 38 3.44 -5.51 -13.23
C PHE A 38 4.10 -6.38 -14.30
N TYR A 39 3.43 -6.46 -15.45
CA TYR A 39 3.82 -7.29 -16.57
C TYR A 39 3.83 -6.46 -17.85
N LEU A 40 4.81 -6.69 -18.70
CA LEU A 40 4.90 -6.18 -20.06
C LEU A 40 5.34 -7.34 -20.95
N ASP A 41 4.73 -7.48 -22.12
CA ASP A 41 4.97 -8.61 -23.04
C ASP A 41 4.80 -9.99 -22.39
N GLY A 42 3.85 -10.10 -21.46
CA GLY A 42 3.55 -11.33 -20.73
C GLY A 42 4.60 -11.75 -19.70
N LYS A 43 5.62 -10.92 -19.45
CA LYS A 43 6.69 -11.18 -18.47
C LYS A 43 6.60 -10.17 -17.33
N GLN A 44 6.79 -10.65 -16.10
CA GLN A 44 6.95 -9.76 -14.95
C GLN A 44 8.24 -8.97 -15.13
N GLN A 45 8.12 -7.64 -15.14
CA GLN A 45 9.27 -6.76 -15.27
C GLN A 45 8.96 -5.37 -14.71
N THR A 46 10.01 -4.58 -14.57
CA THR A 46 9.91 -3.19 -14.15
C THR A 46 9.34 -2.33 -15.27
N ILE A 47 8.27 -1.60 -14.98
CA ILE A 47 7.63 -0.65 -15.91
C ILE A 47 8.25 0.72 -15.67
N PRO A 48 8.93 1.31 -16.66
CA PRO A 48 9.49 2.65 -16.54
C PRO A 48 8.39 3.72 -16.66
N GLY A 49 8.62 4.87 -16.03
CA GLY A 49 7.76 6.04 -16.16
C GLY A 49 6.38 5.90 -15.52
N LEU A 50 6.20 4.95 -14.57
CA LEU A 50 4.92 4.68 -13.94
C LEU A 50 4.63 5.68 -12.82
N THR A 51 3.45 6.29 -12.87
CA THR A 51 2.87 7.10 -11.80
C THR A 51 1.63 6.41 -11.29
N ILE A 52 1.50 6.25 -9.98
CA ILE A 52 0.34 5.66 -9.32
C ILE A 52 -0.20 6.66 -8.31
N MET A 53 -1.47 7.04 -8.46
CA MET A 53 -2.13 8.02 -7.61
C MET A 53 -3.50 7.52 -7.15
N GLY A 54 -3.81 7.67 -5.86
CA GLY A 54 -5.12 7.36 -5.31
C GLY A 54 -6.14 8.44 -5.65
N ILE A 55 -7.24 8.08 -6.30
CA ILE A 55 -8.30 9.02 -6.69
C ILE A 55 -9.21 9.30 -5.47
N GLY A 56 -9.44 10.59 -5.18
CA GLY A 56 -10.31 11.03 -4.08
C GLY A 56 -9.75 10.72 -2.69
N SER A 57 -8.44 10.52 -2.59
CA SER A 57 -7.75 10.47 -1.30
C SER A 57 -7.41 11.90 -0.82
N PRO A 58 -7.35 12.15 0.51
CA PRO A 58 -6.90 13.43 1.02
C PRO A 58 -5.49 13.76 0.49
N GLY A 59 -5.32 14.92 -0.15
CA GLY A 59 -4.04 15.39 -0.66
C GLY A 59 -3.52 14.62 -1.89
N ASP A 60 -4.42 14.04 -2.70
CA ASP A 60 -4.07 13.30 -3.93
C ASP A 60 -2.88 12.36 -3.71
N SER A 61 -3.09 11.34 -2.86
CA SER A 61 -2.04 10.39 -2.42
C SER A 61 -1.27 9.78 -3.59
N LEU A 62 -0.06 10.27 -3.80
CA LEU A 62 0.86 9.80 -4.82
C LEU A 62 1.67 8.63 -4.24
N LEU A 63 1.43 7.41 -4.72
CA LEU A 63 2.18 6.22 -4.32
C LEU A 63 3.50 6.11 -5.07
N ALA A 64 3.51 6.54 -6.33
CA ALA A 64 4.70 6.59 -7.18
C ALA A 64 4.59 7.73 -8.16
N ASN A 65 5.73 8.37 -8.50
CA ASN A 65 5.79 9.47 -9.45
C ASN A 65 6.90 9.22 -10.47
N ASN A 66 6.51 8.93 -11.71
CA ASN A 66 7.42 8.69 -12.83
C ASN A 66 8.57 7.72 -12.45
N ALA A 67 8.21 6.67 -11.74
CA ALA A 67 9.15 5.69 -11.19
C ALA A 67 9.25 4.45 -12.08
N SER A 68 10.30 3.66 -11.90
CA SER A 68 10.45 2.35 -12.51
C SER A 68 10.04 1.29 -11.48
N LEU A 69 8.90 0.63 -11.66
CA LEU A 69 8.31 -0.28 -10.69
C LEU A 69 7.96 -1.63 -11.30
N GLY A 70 8.35 -2.72 -10.63
CA GLY A 70 7.92 -4.09 -10.94
C GLY A 70 6.71 -4.54 -10.14
N GLU A 71 6.44 -3.86 -9.03
CA GLU A 71 5.31 -4.12 -8.12
C GLU A 71 4.98 -2.89 -7.28
N SER A 72 3.78 -2.83 -6.72
CA SER A 72 3.37 -1.80 -5.77
C SER A 72 2.23 -2.28 -4.89
N TYR A 73 2.24 -1.88 -3.62
CA TYR A 73 1.08 -1.99 -2.76
C TYR A 73 0.06 -0.92 -3.11
N LEU A 74 -1.24 -1.31 -3.12
CA LEU A 74 -2.36 -0.44 -3.44
C LEU A 74 -3.31 -0.34 -2.24
N PRO A 75 -3.08 0.56 -1.26
CA PRO A 75 -3.86 0.64 -0.03
C PRO A 75 -5.36 0.84 -0.26
N LEU A 76 -6.21 0.02 0.36
CA LEU A 76 -7.67 0.14 0.31
C LEU A 76 -8.19 0.91 1.52
N ARG A 77 -9.33 1.59 1.35
CA ARG A 77 -9.96 2.41 2.39
C ARG A 77 -11.03 1.61 3.11
N ALA A 78 -10.89 1.39 4.43
CA ALA A 78 -11.86 0.63 5.21
C ALA A 78 -13.21 1.33 5.41
N SER A 79 -13.27 2.65 5.20
CA SER A 79 -14.48 3.46 5.42
C SER A 79 -15.43 3.53 4.23
N VAL A 80 -15.05 2.97 3.07
CA VAL A 80 -15.84 2.99 1.83
C VAL A 80 -15.78 1.63 1.15
N GLY A 81 -16.74 1.35 0.26
CA GLY A 81 -16.81 0.07 -0.47
C GLY A 81 -16.01 0.07 -1.79
N SER A 82 -15.25 1.13 -2.08
CA SER A 82 -14.43 1.17 -3.29
C SER A 82 -13.21 2.08 -3.14
N THR A 83 -12.15 1.76 -3.89
CA THR A 83 -10.95 2.60 -4.01
C THR A 83 -10.50 2.58 -5.47
N SER A 84 -10.19 3.76 -6.00
CA SER A 84 -9.74 3.93 -7.38
C SER A 84 -8.33 4.49 -7.43
N TYR A 85 -7.56 4.04 -8.40
CA TYR A 85 -6.22 4.50 -8.71
C TYR A 85 -6.14 5.00 -10.13
N LEU A 86 -5.40 6.08 -10.34
CA LEU A 86 -4.91 6.49 -11.64
C LEU A 86 -3.52 5.87 -11.83
N LEU A 87 -3.37 5.09 -12.89
CA LEU A 87 -2.09 4.58 -13.37
C LEU A 87 -1.73 5.37 -14.62
N SER A 88 -0.63 6.11 -14.58
CA SER A 88 -0.16 6.89 -15.72
C SER A 88 1.23 6.40 -16.10
N ARG A 89 1.42 6.05 -17.37
CA ARG A 89 2.70 5.61 -17.90
C ARG A 89 3.23 6.67 -18.86
N ARG A 90 4.44 7.18 -18.57
CA ARG A 90 5.10 8.18 -19.40
C ARG A 90 6.00 7.54 -20.43
N PHE A 91 5.85 7.97 -21.66
CA PHE A 91 6.72 7.63 -22.78
C PHE A 91 7.39 8.90 -23.31
N THR A 92 8.61 8.77 -23.79
CA THR A 92 9.31 9.88 -24.46
C THR A 92 9.80 9.36 -25.81
N VAL A 93 9.28 9.97 -26.89
CA VAL A 93 9.69 9.67 -28.26
C VAL A 93 10.16 10.99 -28.88
N ASP A 94 11.36 11.02 -29.41
CA ASP A 94 11.94 12.18 -30.09
C ASP A 94 11.77 13.51 -29.32
N THR A 95 12.02 13.50 -28.00
CA THR A 95 11.86 14.66 -27.08
C THR A 95 10.43 15.03 -26.70
N VAL A 96 9.40 14.39 -27.25
CA VAL A 96 8.00 14.58 -26.86
C VAL A 96 7.63 13.55 -25.79
N SER A 97 7.14 14.02 -24.66
CA SER A 97 6.64 13.16 -23.58
C SER A 97 5.10 13.06 -23.69
N THR A 98 4.60 11.83 -23.70
CA THR A 98 3.16 11.51 -23.71
C THR A 98 2.84 10.64 -22.52
N ASP A 99 1.73 10.92 -21.82
CA ASP A 99 1.24 10.12 -20.71
C ASP A 99 0.00 9.32 -21.17
N ILE A 100 0.06 7.99 -21.08
CA ILE A 100 -1.10 7.12 -21.21
C ILE A 100 -1.65 6.88 -19.80
N ARG A 101 -2.96 7.05 -19.63
CA ARG A 101 -3.61 7.03 -18.32
C ARG A 101 -4.75 6.03 -18.29
N ASP A 102 -4.75 5.21 -17.26
CA ASP A 102 -5.82 4.27 -16.95
C ASP A 102 -6.30 4.43 -15.52
N THR A 103 -7.54 4.04 -15.29
CA THR A 103 -8.09 3.90 -13.94
C THR A 103 -8.21 2.44 -13.59
N LEU A 104 -7.91 2.12 -12.33
CA LEU A 104 -8.09 0.80 -11.72
C LEU A 104 -8.92 0.98 -10.46
N THR A 105 -10.12 0.41 -10.43
CA THR A 105 -11.07 0.53 -9.32
C THR A 105 -11.35 -0.82 -8.72
N PHE A 106 -11.18 -0.93 -7.40
CA PHE A 106 -11.57 -2.08 -6.59
C PHE A 106 -12.92 -1.80 -5.92
N TYR A 107 -13.84 -2.76 -6.01
CA TYR A 107 -15.05 -2.83 -5.20
C TYR A 107 -14.90 -3.98 -4.21
N TYR A 108 -15.17 -3.73 -2.92
CA TYR A 108 -14.87 -4.68 -1.86
C TYR A 108 -15.72 -4.45 -0.61
N ASP A 109 -15.75 -5.48 0.24
CA ASP A 109 -16.20 -5.38 1.62
C ASP A 109 -14.98 -5.32 2.55
N ALA A 110 -14.96 -4.34 3.46
CA ALA A 110 -13.98 -4.27 4.53
C ALA A 110 -14.45 -5.17 5.68
N VAL A 111 -13.68 -6.21 5.98
CA VAL A 111 -13.99 -7.21 7.02
C VAL A 111 -13.12 -6.94 8.25
N PRO A 112 -13.69 -6.42 9.34
CA PRO A 112 -12.92 -6.15 10.53
C PRO A 112 -12.47 -7.44 11.22
N PHE A 113 -11.27 -7.45 11.77
CA PHE A 113 -10.77 -8.51 12.63
C PHE A 113 -9.96 -7.93 13.79
N PHE A 114 -9.95 -8.62 14.91
CA PHE A 114 -9.12 -8.24 16.04
C PHE A 114 -7.68 -8.73 15.79
N HIS A 115 -6.73 -7.82 15.78
CA HIS A 115 -5.32 -8.16 15.54
C HIS A 115 -4.59 -8.44 16.84
N SER A 116 -4.54 -7.46 17.74
CA SER A 116 -3.95 -7.58 19.08
C SER A 116 -4.53 -6.52 20.03
N VAL A 117 -4.17 -6.58 21.31
CA VAL A 117 -4.58 -5.57 22.30
C VAL A 117 -3.99 -4.20 21.96
N GLU A 118 -2.76 -4.18 21.46
CA GLU A 118 -2.02 -2.96 21.13
C GLU A 118 -2.49 -2.33 19.83
N CYS A 119 -2.82 -3.16 18.81
CA CYS A 119 -3.22 -2.72 17.48
C CYS A 119 -4.73 -2.57 17.33
N GLY A 120 -5.51 -3.24 18.17
CA GLY A 120 -6.97 -3.18 18.12
C GLY A 120 -7.55 -3.88 16.88
N THR A 121 -8.56 -3.25 16.28
CA THR A 121 -9.26 -3.77 15.10
C THR A 121 -8.56 -3.32 13.83
N MET A 122 -8.31 -4.27 12.95
CA MET A 122 -7.79 -4.08 11.59
C MET A 122 -8.78 -4.61 10.56
N PHE A 123 -8.48 -4.46 9.27
CA PHE A 123 -9.38 -4.84 8.22
C PHE A 123 -8.68 -5.74 7.19
N ASN A 124 -9.33 -6.85 6.87
CA ASN A 124 -9.13 -7.57 5.61
C ASN A 124 -10.12 -7.03 4.57
N PHE A 125 -9.86 -7.28 3.30
CA PHE A 125 -10.75 -6.83 2.23
C PHE A 125 -11.14 -8.03 1.35
N ASP A 126 -12.45 -8.19 1.15
CA ASP A 126 -13.01 -9.19 0.25
C ASP A 126 -13.40 -8.51 -1.06
N ILE A 127 -12.53 -8.67 -2.08
CA ILE A 127 -12.70 -8.03 -3.39
C ILE A 127 -13.86 -8.69 -4.12
N LYS A 128 -14.84 -7.89 -4.52
CA LYS A 128 -16.01 -8.33 -5.29
C LYS A 128 -15.80 -8.16 -6.78
N GLU A 129 -15.20 -7.03 -7.16
CA GLU A 129 -15.00 -6.68 -8.56
C GLU A 129 -13.79 -5.78 -8.72
N VAL A 130 -13.11 -5.91 -9.86
CA VAL A 130 -12.06 -4.98 -10.29
C VAL A 130 -12.41 -4.48 -11.69
N VAL A 131 -12.53 -3.15 -11.82
CA VAL A 131 -12.84 -2.48 -13.08
C VAL A 131 -11.65 -1.62 -13.48
N TYR A 132 -11.30 -1.63 -14.75
CA TYR A 132 -10.18 -0.85 -15.27
C TYR A 132 -10.45 -0.34 -16.70
N THR A 133 -9.78 0.74 -17.09
CA THR A 133 -9.73 1.19 -18.48
C THR A 133 -8.54 0.54 -19.21
N THR A 134 -8.56 0.56 -20.53
CA THR A 134 -7.63 -0.22 -21.37
C THR A 134 -6.89 0.65 -22.38
N HIS A 135 -6.40 1.82 -21.97
CA HIS A 135 -5.59 2.67 -22.84
C HIS A 135 -4.13 2.18 -22.90
N GLY A 136 -3.55 1.89 -21.75
CA GLY A 136 -2.20 1.34 -21.58
C GLY A 136 -2.19 0.03 -20.79
N ILE A 137 -3.27 -0.29 -20.06
CA ILE A 137 -3.49 -1.59 -19.44
C ILE A 137 -4.15 -2.51 -20.48
N ASP A 138 -3.55 -3.68 -20.69
CA ASP A 138 -4.14 -4.76 -21.50
C ASP A 138 -5.15 -5.56 -20.69
N SER A 139 -4.72 -6.04 -19.52
CA SER A 139 -5.57 -6.87 -18.67
C SER A 139 -5.15 -6.81 -17.19
N VAL A 140 -6.10 -7.12 -16.31
CA VAL A 140 -5.86 -7.29 -14.87
C VAL A 140 -6.38 -8.65 -14.44
N ILE A 141 -5.54 -9.44 -13.78
CA ILE A 141 -5.88 -10.78 -13.29
C ILE A 141 -5.77 -10.78 -11.76
N MET A 142 -6.90 -11.03 -11.08
CA MET A 142 -6.90 -11.28 -9.64
C MET A 142 -6.37 -12.68 -9.36
N LEU A 143 -5.41 -12.79 -8.43
CA LEU A 143 -4.86 -14.05 -7.92
C LEU A 143 -5.58 -14.51 -6.66
N THR A 144 -6.07 -13.57 -5.87
CA THR A 144 -6.89 -13.82 -4.68
C THR A 144 -7.92 -12.71 -4.51
N THR A 145 -9.10 -13.05 -4.04
CA THR A 145 -10.14 -12.06 -3.71
C THR A 145 -10.07 -11.63 -2.25
N LEU A 146 -9.51 -12.46 -1.37
CA LEU A 146 -9.33 -12.12 0.04
C LEU A 146 -7.95 -11.49 0.26
N ILE A 147 -7.93 -10.20 0.53
CA ILE A 147 -6.73 -9.45 0.86
C ILE A 147 -6.52 -9.49 2.37
N THR A 148 -5.39 -10.04 2.76
CA THR A 148 -4.93 -10.10 4.15
C THR A 148 -3.56 -9.42 4.23
N ASN A 149 -2.93 -9.39 5.41
CA ASN A 149 -1.58 -8.86 5.57
C ASN A 149 -0.48 -9.80 5.06
N SER A 150 -0.79 -10.64 4.07
CA SER A 150 0.18 -11.51 3.42
C SER A 150 0.97 -10.75 2.35
N PRO A 151 2.29 -10.91 2.26
CA PRO A 151 3.12 -10.26 1.25
C PRO A 151 3.04 -10.93 -0.13
N THR A 152 2.05 -11.80 -0.35
CA THR A 152 1.87 -12.48 -1.64
C THR A 152 1.16 -11.58 -2.64
N PRO A 153 1.52 -11.63 -3.94
CA PRO A 153 0.82 -10.88 -4.97
C PRO A 153 -0.68 -11.19 -4.99
N ALA A 154 -1.50 -10.13 -4.96
CA ALA A 154 -2.95 -10.23 -5.02
C ALA A 154 -3.48 -10.12 -6.46
N LEU A 155 -2.78 -9.38 -7.30
CA LEU A 155 -3.18 -9.16 -8.69
C LEU A 155 -1.97 -8.98 -9.61
N ARG A 156 -2.21 -9.24 -10.88
CA ARG A 156 -1.29 -8.96 -11.98
C ARG A 156 -1.88 -7.91 -12.87
N VAL A 157 -1.12 -6.88 -13.20
CA VAL A 157 -1.49 -5.84 -14.16
C VAL A 157 -0.60 -5.98 -15.38
N TYR A 158 -1.20 -6.26 -16.51
CA TYR A 158 -0.52 -6.40 -17.79
C TYR A 158 -0.63 -5.09 -18.55
N PHE A 159 0.49 -4.53 -18.92
CA PHE A 159 0.55 -3.36 -19.76
C PHE A 159 0.77 -3.78 -21.22
N ASN A 160 0.16 -3.06 -22.13
CA ASN A 160 0.45 -3.21 -23.56
C ASN A 160 1.78 -2.52 -23.88
N ASP A 161 2.47 -3.02 -24.93
CA ASP A 161 3.73 -2.45 -25.41
C ASP A 161 3.48 -1.25 -26.36
N SER A 162 2.25 -0.73 -26.37
CA SER A 162 1.89 0.41 -27.22
C SER A 162 2.76 1.60 -26.84
N ASN A 163 3.90 1.69 -27.47
CA ASN A 163 4.58 2.96 -27.66
C ASN A 163 3.73 3.75 -28.66
N PRO A 164 3.16 4.92 -28.29
CA PRO A 164 2.33 5.73 -29.17
C PRO A 164 3.07 6.22 -30.40
#